data_6853d758aebbc4ee59cedead35fb5dea
#
_entry.id   6853d758aebbc4ee59cedead35fb5dea
#
_cell.length_a   1.000
_cell.length_b   1.000
_cell.length_c   1.000
_cell.angle_alpha   90.00
_cell.angle_beta   90.00
_cell.angle_gamma   90.00
#
_symmetry.space_group_name_H-M   'P 1'
#
loop_
_entity.id
_entity.type
_entity.pdbx_description
1 polymer ?
#
loop_
_entity_poly.entity_id
_entity_poly.type
_entity_poly.pdbx_seq_one_letter_code
_entity_poly.pdbx_strand_id
1 'polypeptide(L)'
;MQGKKDYQEKLFNSFQLSERVPETNFYRRLKGVLDLHFLYKLTREYYGESGQKSIDPVVFFKFCLVGYLENLISDRKLISHCSMRLDILYFLGYDIDEELPWHSTISRTRQLFPASVFEAVFTNILQLCVDKGMVSGHTQAIDSAPVKANASMDTLELKVPEQDLEEHLKKIRAISSMDKEVPHRKSKNDKSDTSQRSVTASEKELGAIASRNKKWSKAQDQRPGAGNKGSKYTSNKTHYSPTDPDARISVKPGKARKLNYLSQLSVDTAHHVITDIRAYHADGKDNQQLPDIVNRLQSRLWQQGLYWENCVADTGYSSGENYAFLETQGLQSFIPPHGTYKGGPTDFIYNEIEDNYTCPQGKVIPFTKIFSDYRTGTKKKEYRARKHVCIACPLKTRCLGKSAQEKKFSVTYYRAEYERNIKRVNSPQGRYMKGKRQSTVEPVFGTLTQFMGMRKINTIGIKQANKVMHLSAIAYNLK
;
A
#
# COMPACT_ATOMS: atom_id res chain seq x y z
N MET A 1 -38.46 -2.14 -46.37
CA MET A 1 -39.08 -0.82 -46.09
C MET A 1 -38.19 -0.06 -45.14
N GLN A 2 -37.81 1.17 -45.47
CA GLN A 2 -37.06 2.05 -44.59
C GLN A 2 -38.02 2.69 -43.60
N GLY A 3 -37.85 2.43 -42.29
CA GLY A 3 -38.64 3.06 -41.24
C GLY A 3 -38.15 4.49 -40.96
N LYS A 4 -39.07 5.45 -40.88
CA LYS A 4 -38.82 6.81 -40.43
C LYS A 4 -39.38 6.97 -39.01
N LYS A 5 -38.58 7.47 -38.08
CA LYS A 5 -39.03 7.71 -36.69
C LYS A 5 -39.33 9.19 -36.52
N ASP A 6 -40.58 9.51 -36.24
CA ASP A 6 -40.98 10.84 -35.81
C ASP A 6 -40.90 10.92 -34.29
N TYR A 7 -40.15 11.93 -33.78
CA TYR A 7 -40.02 12.17 -32.37
C TYR A 7 -40.93 13.33 -31.94
N GLN A 8 -41.80 13.03 -30.98
CA GLN A 8 -42.60 14.07 -30.31
C GLN A 8 -42.34 13.97 -28.81
N GLU A 9 -41.99 15.10 -28.24
CA GLU A 9 -41.79 15.23 -26.78
C GLU A 9 -43.14 15.04 -26.08
N LYS A 10 -43.19 14.16 -25.08
CA LYS A 10 -44.39 13.94 -24.27
C LYS A 10 -44.33 14.80 -23.02
N LEU A 11 -45.42 15.53 -22.74
CA LEU A 11 -45.55 16.36 -21.54
C LEU A 11 -45.56 15.52 -20.26
N PHE A 12 -46.08 14.30 -20.31
CA PHE A 12 -46.17 13.38 -19.20
C PHE A 12 -45.70 11.98 -19.61
N ASN A 13 -44.87 11.40 -18.81
CA ASN A 13 -44.48 9.99 -18.91
C ASN A 13 -44.80 9.31 -17.58
N SER A 14 -45.55 8.21 -17.61
CA SER A 14 -45.79 7.37 -16.43
C SER A 14 -45.01 6.08 -16.58
N PHE A 15 -43.93 5.91 -15.82
CA PHE A 15 -43.21 4.64 -15.72
C PHE A 15 -42.46 4.60 -14.39
N GLN A 16 -42.15 3.37 -13.94
CA GLN A 16 -41.31 3.15 -12.78
C GLN A 16 -39.90 2.75 -13.21
N LEU A 17 -38.86 3.24 -12.54
CA LEU A 17 -37.50 2.83 -12.82
C LEU A 17 -37.30 1.32 -12.66
N SER A 18 -38.03 0.71 -11.71
CA SER A 18 -38.04 -0.74 -11.48
C SER A 18 -38.56 -1.55 -12.67
N GLU A 19 -39.48 -0.99 -13.47
CA GLU A 19 -39.99 -1.64 -14.70
C GLU A 19 -39.08 -1.37 -15.90
N ARG A 20 -38.43 -0.19 -15.90
CA ARG A 20 -37.58 0.24 -17.01
C ARG A 20 -36.21 -0.39 -17.01
N VAL A 21 -35.61 -0.61 -15.83
CA VAL A 21 -34.29 -1.22 -15.68
C VAL A 21 -34.42 -2.75 -15.73
N PRO A 22 -33.83 -3.44 -16.72
CA PRO A 22 -33.94 -4.89 -16.85
C PRO A 22 -33.38 -5.65 -15.64
N GLU A 23 -33.93 -6.82 -15.33
CA GLU A 23 -33.44 -7.67 -14.22
C GLU A 23 -31.99 -8.14 -14.41
N THR A 24 -31.53 -8.28 -15.64
CA THR A 24 -30.16 -8.63 -16.00
C THR A 24 -29.17 -7.47 -15.81
N ASN A 25 -29.66 -6.23 -15.57
CA ASN A 25 -28.80 -5.07 -15.39
C ASN A 25 -27.92 -5.24 -14.15
N PHE A 26 -26.65 -4.88 -14.27
CA PHE A 26 -25.67 -5.01 -13.20
C PHE A 26 -26.06 -4.25 -11.91
N TYR A 27 -26.48 -2.97 -12.03
CA TYR A 27 -26.85 -2.15 -10.87
C TYR A 27 -28.15 -2.61 -10.20
N ARG A 28 -29.08 -3.17 -10.96
CA ARG A 28 -30.28 -3.80 -10.39
C ARG A 28 -29.94 -5.04 -9.59
N ARG A 29 -29.08 -5.91 -10.12
CA ARG A 29 -28.59 -7.09 -9.40
C ARG A 29 -27.77 -6.70 -8.15
N LEU A 30 -26.91 -5.69 -8.30
CA LEU A 30 -26.09 -5.17 -7.20
C LEU A 30 -26.98 -4.62 -6.07
N LYS A 31 -28.06 -3.88 -6.40
CA LYS A 31 -29.03 -3.39 -5.42
C LYS A 31 -29.67 -4.50 -4.60
N GLY A 32 -29.94 -5.66 -5.22
CA GLY A 32 -30.53 -6.81 -4.55
C GLY A 32 -29.59 -7.60 -3.63
N VAL A 33 -28.28 -7.43 -3.80
CA VAL A 33 -27.26 -8.18 -3.04
C VAL A 33 -26.59 -7.32 -1.98
N LEU A 34 -26.45 -6.01 -2.22
CA LEU A 34 -25.69 -5.09 -1.40
C LEU A 34 -26.54 -4.56 -0.22
N ASP A 35 -26.27 -5.07 0.97
CA ASP A 35 -26.82 -4.51 2.20
C ASP A 35 -25.79 -3.62 2.92
N LEU A 36 -26.15 -2.35 3.06
CA LEU A 36 -25.35 -1.32 3.75
C LEU A 36 -26.09 -0.69 4.94
N HIS A 37 -27.19 -1.29 5.42
CA HIS A 37 -27.99 -0.71 6.52
C HIS A 37 -27.21 -0.53 7.83
N PHE A 38 -26.20 -1.36 8.09
CA PHE A 38 -25.32 -1.23 9.25
C PHE A 38 -24.63 0.15 9.33
N LEU A 39 -24.50 0.86 8.21
CA LEU A 39 -23.90 2.19 8.17
C LEU A 39 -24.66 3.22 8.98
N TYR A 40 -26.00 3.13 9.08
CA TYR A 40 -26.77 4.06 9.88
C TYR A 40 -26.34 4.05 11.35
N LYS A 41 -26.10 2.88 11.90
CA LYS A 41 -25.60 2.72 13.27
C LYS A 41 -24.15 3.19 13.38
N LEU A 42 -23.31 2.80 12.42
CA LEU A 42 -21.86 3.05 12.44
C LEU A 42 -21.51 4.53 12.26
N THR A 43 -22.33 5.28 11.52
CA THR A 43 -22.03 6.68 11.18
C THR A 43 -22.85 7.70 11.97
N ARG A 44 -23.75 7.26 12.87
CA ARG A 44 -24.67 8.13 13.62
C ARG A 44 -23.97 9.30 14.33
N GLU A 45 -22.82 9.05 14.93
CA GLU A 45 -22.05 10.05 15.68
C GLU A 45 -21.48 11.19 14.81
N TYR A 46 -21.39 10.98 13.48
CA TYR A 46 -20.87 11.99 12.53
C TYR A 46 -21.98 12.93 12.01
N TYR A 47 -23.24 12.68 12.35
CA TYR A 47 -24.38 13.49 11.97
C TYR A 47 -24.86 14.33 13.15
N GLY A 48 -25.14 15.61 12.89
CA GLY A 48 -25.72 16.52 13.90
C GLY A 48 -27.22 16.31 14.05
N GLU A 49 -27.76 16.74 15.22
CA GLU A 49 -29.17 16.66 15.52
C GLU A 49 -29.98 17.85 14.94
N SER A 50 -29.33 18.90 14.47
CA SER A 50 -29.94 20.12 13.95
C SER A 50 -29.33 20.62 12.67
N GLY A 51 -30.08 21.36 11.85
CA GLY A 51 -29.62 21.95 10.58
C GLY A 51 -30.13 21.20 9.35
N GLN A 52 -29.60 21.56 8.17
CA GLN A 52 -29.95 20.92 6.90
C GLN A 52 -29.55 19.42 6.91
N LYS A 53 -30.42 18.56 6.42
CA LYS A 53 -30.16 17.12 6.30
C LYS A 53 -28.91 16.87 5.47
N SER A 54 -27.97 16.15 6.04
CA SER A 54 -26.78 15.66 5.33
C SER A 54 -27.13 14.48 4.43
N ILE A 55 -26.22 14.13 3.50
CA ILE A 55 -26.41 12.97 2.61
C ILE A 55 -26.55 11.69 3.43
N ASP A 56 -27.45 10.82 3.03
CA ASP A 56 -27.62 9.48 3.55
C ASP A 56 -26.31 8.67 3.42
N PRO A 57 -25.80 8.01 4.48
CA PRO A 57 -24.55 7.28 4.44
C PRO A 57 -24.57 6.11 3.44
N VAL A 58 -25.70 5.43 3.26
CA VAL A 58 -25.85 4.35 2.27
C VAL A 58 -25.76 4.91 0.85
N VAL A 59 -26.45 6.01 0.60
CA VAL A 59 -26.42 6.72 -0.67
C VAL A 59 -25.01 7.24 -0.98
N PHE A 60 -24.32 7.81 0.01
CA PHE A 60 -22.93 8.23 -0.14
C PHE A 60 -22.01 7.09 -0.58
N PHE A 61 -22.08 5.93 0.08
CA PHE A 61 -21.26 4.78 -0.32
C PHE A 61 -21.65 4.24 -1.69
N LYS A 62 -22.93 4.22 -2.05
CA LYS A 62 -23.38 3.86 -3.39
C LYS A 62 -22.81 4.78 -4.47
N PHE A 63 -22.80 6.12 -4.26
CA PHE A 63 -22.11 7.05 -5.16
C PHE A 63 -20.62 6.75 -5.29
N CYS A 64 -19.93 6.54 -4.18
CA CYS A 64 -18.53 6.16 -4.20
C CYS A 64 -18.31 4.89 -5.02
N LEU A 65 -19.12 3.85 -4.82
CA LEU A 65 -19.02 2.58 -5.55
C LEU A 65 -19.23 2.77 -7.05
N VAL A 66 -20.24 3.53 -7.47
CA VAL A 66 -20.44 3.87 -8.90
C VAL A 66 -19.18 4.53 -9.46
N GLY A 67 -18.57 5.45 -8.71
CA GLY A 67 -17.35 6.13 -9.15
C GLY A 67 -16.21 5.15 -9.47
N TYR A 68 -15.99 4.14 -8.64
CA TYR A 68 -14.93 3.14 -8.86
C TYR A 68 -15.33 2.08 -9.89
N LEU A 69 -16.59 1.64 -9.93
CA LEU A 69 -17.10 0.68 -10.90
C LEU A 69 -17.06 1.23 -12.33
N GLU A 70 -17.36 2.53 -12.51
CA GLU A 70 -17.36 3.24 -13.80
C GLU A 70 -16.02 3.98 -14.08
N ASN A 71 -15.03 3.83 -13.20
CA ASN A 71 -13.73 4.52 -13.31
C ASN A 71 -13.84 6.06 -13.36
N LEU A 72 -14.80 6.62 -12.63
CA LEU A 72 -15.08 8.06 -12.54
C LEU A 72 -14.51 8.65 -11.25
N ILE A 73 -13.26 9.06 -11.29
CA ILE A 73 -12.53 9.59 -10.12
C ILE A 73 -12.83 11.06 -9.78
N SER A 74 -13.55 11.78 -10.65
CA SER A 74 -13.95 13.17 -10.44
C SER A 74 -15.38 13.22 -9.89
N ASP A 75 -15.57 13.76 -8.68
CA ASP A 75 -16.91 13.87 -8.06
C ASP A 75 -17.89 14.68 -8.93
N ARG A 76 -17.43 15.71 -9.67
CA ARG A 76 -18.29 16.46 -10.61
C ARG A 76 -18.77 15.58 -11.77
N LYS A 77 -17.84 14.85 -12.41
CA LYS A 77 -18.19 13.93 -13.50
C LYS A 77 -19.08 12.79 -13.00
N LEU A 78 -18.83 12.30 -11.78
CA LEU A 78 -19.64 11.26 -11.15
C LEU A 78 -21.09 11.70 -11.03
N ILE A 79 -21.38 12.85 -10.44
CA ILE A 79 -22.76 13.35 -10.28
C ILE A 79 -23.42 13.55 -11.65
N SER A 80 -22.74 14.22 -12.61
CA SER A 80 -23.25 14.40 -13.96
C SER A 80 -23.52 13.08 -14.70
N HIS A 81 -22.68 12.06 -14.47
CA HIS A 81 -22.89 10.72 -15.05
C HIS A 81 -24.09 10.02 -14.41
N CYS A 82 -24.20 10.07 -13.08
CA CYS A 82 -25.30 9.43 -12.35
C CYS A 82 -26.67 10.03 -12.72
N SER A 83 -26.76 11.37 -12.92
CA SER A 83 -28.02 12.03 -13.24
C SER A 83 -28.59 11.63 -14.61
N MET A 84 -27.77 11.10 -15.52
CA MET A 84 -28.18 10.73 -16.88
C MET A 84 -28.35 9.21 -17.08
N ARG A 85 -28.24 8.41 -16.00
CA ARG A 85 -28.26 6.94 -16.05
C ARG A 85 -29.39 6.38 -15.21
N LEU A 86 -30.45 5.89 -15.83
CA LEU A 86 -31.63 5.34 -15.18
C LEU A 86 -31.32 4.15 -14.27
N ASP A 87 -30.43 3.28 -14.70
CA ASP A 87 -29.98 2.12 -13.91
C ASP A 87 -29.21 2.51 -12.65
N ILE A 88 -28.40 3.57 -12.74
CA ILE A 88 -27.66 4.11 -11.59
C ILE A 88 -28.62 4.86 -10.66
N LEU A 89 -29.55 5.68 -11.15
CA LEU A 89 -30.59 6.32 -10.34
C LEU A 89 -31.38 5.27 -9.56
N TYR A 90 -31.82 4.21 -10.23
CA TYR A 90 -32.48 3.08 -9.56
C TYR A 90 -31.65 2.45 -8.45
N PHE A 91 -30.33 2.25 -8.70
CA PHE A 91 -29.40 1.71 -7.70
C PHE A 91 -29.24 2.65 -6.50
N LEU A 92 -29.09 3.94 -6.74
CA LEU A 92 -28.94 4.97 -5.72
C LEU A 92 -30.23 5.16 -4.90
N GLY A 93 -31.40 4.95 -5.51
CA GLY A 93 -32.71 5.17 -4.92
C GLY A 93 -33.25 6.58 -5.14
N TYR A 94 -32.86 7.22 -6.24
CA TYR A 94 -33.38 8.49 -6.73
C TYR A 94 -34.34 8.30 -7.88
N ASP A 95 -35.32 9.17 -8.00
CA ASP A 95 -36.16 9.24 -9.19
C ASP A 95 -35.57 10.21 -10.23
N ILE A 96 -36.19 10.28 -11.41
CA ILE A 96 -35.67 11.07 -12.54
C ILE A 96 -35.78 12.58 -12.33
N ASP A 97 -36.71 13.02 -11.52
CA ASP A 97 -37.00 14.41 -11.17
C ASP A 97 -36.35 14.85 -9.86
N GLU A 98 -35.69 13.94 -9.15
CA GLU A 98 -34.98 14.25 -7.91
C GLU A 98 -33.58 14.83 -8.16
N GLU A 99 -33.27 15.90 -7.45
CA GLU A 99 -31.93 16.50 -7.51
C GLU A 99 -30.90 15.63 -6.76
N LEU A 100 -29.81 15.32 -7.46
CA LEU A 100 -28.67 14.63 -6.86
C LEU A 100 -27.85 15.60 -5.98
N PRO A 101 -27.12 15.07 -4.97
CA PRO A 101 -26.30 15.89 -4.10
C PRO A 101 -25.16 16.57 -4.87
N TRP A 102 -24.75 17.75 -4.42
CA TRP A 102 -23.60 18.44 -4.99
C TRP A 102 -22.32 17.63 -4.85
N HIS A 103 -21.45 17.71 -5.84
CA HIS A 103 -20.15 17.04 -5.83
C HIS A 103 -19.31 17.34 -4.57
N SER A 104 -19.42 18.58 -4.02
CA SER A 104 -18.74 18.98 -2.79
C SER A 104 -19.28 18.24 -1.55
N THR A 105 -20.55 17.85 -1.54
CA THR A 105 -21.14 17.02 -0.46
C THR A 105 -20.45 15.66 -0.42
N ILE A 106 -20.25 15.00 -1.58
CA ILE A 106 -19.53 13.73 -1.65
C ILE A 106 -18.10 13.87 -1.11
N SER A 107 -17.38 14.93 -1.55
CA SER A 107 -16.02 15.18 -1.09
C SER A 107 -15.92 15.45 0.41
N ARG A 108 -16.85 16.25 0.97
CA ARG A 108 -16.89 16.56 2.41
C ARG A 108 -17.24 15.33 3.25
N THR A 109 -18.22 14.54 2.84
CA THR A 109 -18.62 13.31 3.55
C THR A 109 -17.47 12.28 3.53
N ARG A 110 -16.73 12.17 2.40
CA ARG A 110 -15.53 11.33 2.33
C ARG A 110 -14.46 11.75 3.35
N GLN A 111 -14.32 13.04 3.63
CA GLN A 111 -13.40 13.55 4.66
C GLN A 111 -13.94 13.35 6.08
N LEU A 112 -15.25 13.49 6.28
CA LEU A 112 -15.92 13.37 7.55
C LEU A 112 -15.79 11.98 8.17
N PHE A 113 -16.09 10.93 7.41
CA PHE A 113 -16.02 9.57 7.90
C PHE A 113 -14.58 9.11 8.09
N PRO A 114 -14.21 8.50 9.23
CA PRO A 114 -12.88 7.95 9.47
C PRO A 114 -12.62 6.72 8.57
N ALA A 115 -11.35 6.34 8.45
CA ALA A 115 -10.93 5.19 7.64
C ALA A 115 -11.58 3.88 8.11
N SER A 116 -11.88 3.74 9.40
CA SER A 116 -12.55 2.57 9.99
C SER A 116 -13.93 2.29 9.39
N VAL A 117 -14.69 3.33 9.01
CA VAL A 117 -15.99 3.14 8.34
C VAL A 117 -15.80 2.49 6.96
N PHE A 118 -14.79 2.92 6.20
CA PHE A 118 -14.47 2.32 4.89
C PHE A 118 -13.96 0.89 5.04
N GLU A 119 -13.17 0.62 6.08
CA GLU A 119 -12.70 -0.72 6.41
C GLU A 119 -13.86 -1.65 6.81
N ALA A 120 -14.84 -1.15 7.57
CA ALA A 120 -16.05 -1.90 7.93
C ALA A 120 -16.87 -2.28 6.69
N VAL A 121 -17.03 -1.36 5.73
CA VAL A 121 -17.69 -1.67 4.44
C VAL A 121 -16.89 -2.73 3.68
N PHE A 122 -15.57 -2.60 3.62
CA PHE A 122 -14.73 -3.61 2.97
C PHE A 122 -14.89 -5.00 3.62
N THR A 123 -14.90 -5.06 4.95
CA THR A 123 -15.08 -6.31 5.71
C THR A 123 -16.46 -6.93 5.46
N ASN A 124 -17.51 -6.12 5.39
CA ASN A 124 -18.87 -6.58 5.08
C ASN A 124 -18.96 -7.19 3.66
N ILE A 125 -18.33 -6.55 2.67
CA ILE A 125 -18.28 -7.10 1.31
C ILE A 125 -17.42 -8.36 1.22
N LEU A 126 -16.32 -8.42 1.96
CA LEU A 126 -15.52 -9.64 2.06
C LEU A 126 -16.34 -10.78 2.67
N GLN A 127 -17.13 -10.52 3.73
CA GLN A 127 -18.05 -11.50 4.31
C GLN A 127 -19.02 -12.01 3.26
N LEU A 128 -19.62 -11.12 2.46
CA LEU A 128 -20.50 -11.52 1.36
C LEU A 128 -19.81 -12.47 0.37
N CYS A 129 -18.54 -12.21 0.02
CA CYS A 129 -17.76 -13.10 -0.84
C CYS A 129 -17.49 -14.46 -0.17
N VAL A 130 -17.24 -14.48 1.14
CA VAL A 130 -17.07 -15.71 1.93
C VAL A 130 -18.37 -16.52 1.96
N ASP A 131 -19.49 -15.88 2.23
CA ASP A 131 -20.82 -16.52 2.29
C ASP A 131 -21.23 -17.13 0.93
N LYS A 132 -20.71 -16.56 -0.17
CA LYS A 132 -20.89 -17.10 -1.52
C LYS A 132 -19.86 -18.16 -1.92
N GLY A 133 -18.98 -18.57 -1.01
CA GLY A 133 -17.94 -19.58 -1.26
C GLY A 133 -16.82 -19.12 -2.20
N MET A 134 -16.64 -17.81 -2.39
CA MET A 134 -15.62 -17.25 -3.30
C MET A 134 -14.23 -17.13 -2.65
N VAL A 135 -14.12 -17.31 -1.34
CA VAL A 135 -12.86 -17.20 -0.59
C VAL A 135 -12.55 -18.53 0.06
N SER A 136 -11.44 -19.15 -0.30
CA SER A 136 -10.99 -20.39 0.31
C SER A 136 -10.29 -20.16 1.65
N GLY A 137 -9.66 -19.01 1.84
CA GLY A 137 -8.81 -18.68 2.96
C GLY A 137 -7.43 -19.34 2.95
N HIS A 138 -7.28 -20.50 2.31
CA HIS A 138 -6.11 -21.37 2.40
C HIS A 138 -4.81 -20.77 1.87
N THR A 139 -4.83 -20.12 0.71
CA THR A 139 -3.63 -19.56 0.07
C THR A 139 -3.85 -18.10 -0.28
N GLN A 140 -3.03 -17.23 0.28
CA GLN A 140 -3.08 -15.79 0.06
C GLN A 140 -1.85 -15.33 -0.71
N ALA A 141 -2.07 -14.62 -1.81
CA ALA A 141 -1.03 -13.99 -2.61
C ALA A 141 -0.89 -12.52 -2.22
N ILE A 142 0.29 -12.13 -1.72
CA ILE A 142 0.59 -10.76 -1.28
C ILE A 142 1.48 -10.09 -2.31
N ASP A 143 1.16 -8.85 -2.65
CA ASP A 143 1.98 -8.03 -3.55
C ASP A 143 1.78 -6.54 -3.30
N SER A 144 2.65 -5.72 -3.89
CA SER A 144 2.62 -4.28 -3.77
C SER A 144 2.70 -3.56 -5.11
N ALA A 145 2.03 -2.42 -5.20
CA ALA A 145 2.16 -1.53 -6.34
C ALA A 145 2.23 -0.07 -5.92
N PRO A 146 3.10 0.74 -6.56
CA PRO A 146 3.10 2.18 -6.36
C PRO A 146 1.88 2.81 -7.03
N VAL A 147 1.11 3.59 -6.27
CA VAL A 147 -0.04 4.36 -6.74
C VAL A 147 0.31 5.85 -6.68
N LYS A 148 0.12 6.57 -7.79
CA LYS A 148 0.48 7.99 -7.89
C LYS A 148 -0.30 8.82 -6.88
N ALA A 149 0.40 9.65 -6.10
CA ALA A 149 -0.19 10.62 -5.20
C ALA A 149 -0.71 11.85 -5.96
N ASN A 150 -1.53 12.67 -5.30
CA ASN A 150 -2.01 13.93 -5.84
C ASN A 150 -1.00 15.06 -5.64
N ALA A 151 0.22 14.84 -6.09
CA ALA A 151 1.34 15.76 -5.95
C ALA A 151 2.25 15.71 -7.17
N SER A 152 3.01 16.82 -7.41
CA SER A 152 4.01 16.91 -8.47
C SER A 152 5.43 16.90 -7.90
N MET A 153 6.36 16.35 -8.68
CA MET A 153 7.80 16.42 -8.37
C MET A 153 8.35 17.84 -8.52
N ASP A 154 7.68 18.70 -9.30
CA ASP A 154 8.11 20.07 -9.59
C ASP A 154 7.82 21.02 -8.41
N THR A 155 6.90 20.64 -7.52
CA THR A 155 6.50 21.43 -6.34
C THR A 155 7.12 20.92 -5.04
N LEU A 156 8.22 20.16 -5.13
CA LEU A 156 8.93 19.68 -3.95
C LEU A 156 9.67 20.82 -3.25
N GLU A 157 9.54 20.86 -1.93
CA GLU A 157 10.24 21.80 -1.06
C GLU A 157 11.24 21.11 -0.15
N LEU A 158 12.25 21.84 0.29
CA LEU A 158 13.20 21.40 1.30
C LEU A 158 12.53 21.36 2.67
N LYS A 159 12.83 20.34 3.47
CA LYS A 159 12.49 20.30 4.88
C LYS A 159 13.26 21.38 5.60
N VAL A 160 12.57 22.25 6.33
CA VAL A 160 13.15 23.35 7.07
C VAL A 160 13.47 22.97 8.52
N PRO A 161 14.45 23.63 9.18
CA PRO A 161 14.70 23.50 10.60
C PRO A 161 13.48 23.87 11.44
N GLU A 162 13.39 23.29 12.62
CA GLU A 162 12.24 23.47 13.53
C GLU A 162 12.02 24.94 13.93
N GLN A 163 13.07 25.74 13.97
CA GLN A 163 13.02 27.18 14.25
C GLN A 163 12.28 28.00 13.19
N ASP A 164 12.30 27.56 11.91
CA ASP A 164 11.62 28.23 10.80
C ASP A 164 10.27 27.53 10.48
N LEU A 165 9.93 26.49 11.21
CA LEU A 165 8.77 25.64 10.93
C LEU A 165 7.46 26.39 11.11
N GLU A 166 7.32 27.25 12.10
CA GLU A 166 6.10 28.04 12.33
C GLU A 166 5.79 29.00 11.18
N GLU A 167 6.82 29.67 10.65
CA GLU A 167 6.64 30.56 9.51
C GLU A 167 6.31 29.80 8.23
N HIS A 168 6.95 28.67 8.02
CA HIS A 168 6.68 27.76 6.91
C HIS A 168 5.28 27.15 6.99
N LEU A 169 4.84 26.73 8.18
CA LEU A 169 3.49 26.24 8.43
C LEU A 169 2.43 27.34 8.25
N LYS A 170 2.73 28.59 8.59
CA LYS A 170 1.85 29.73 8.31
C LYS A 170 1.64 29.90 6.81
N LYS A 171 2.70 29.80 5.99
CA LYS A 171 2.62 29.85 4.51
C LYS A 171 1.81 28.69 3.94
N ILE A 172 2.05 27.46 4.39
CA ILE A 172 1.29 26.27 3.94
C ILE A 172 -0.19 26.39 4.35
N ARG A 173 -0.46 26.84 5.57
CA ARG A 173 -1.84 27.07 6.03
C ARG A 173 -2.55 28.17 5.26
N ALA A 174 -1.84 29.24 4.88
CA ALA A 174 -2.39 30.31 4.03
C ALA A 174 -2.76 29.78 2.64
N ILE A 175 -1.89 28.98 2.01
CA ILE A 175 -2.17 28.33 0.72
C ILE A 175 -3.32 27.33 0.84
N SER A 176 -3.37 26.55 1.92
CA SER A 176 -4.44 25.59 2.19
C SER A 176 -5.77 26.25 2.61
N SER A 177 -5.73 27.48 3.15
CA SER A 177 -6.92 28.25 3.53
C SER A 177 -7.54 29.00 2.36
N MET A 178 -6.81 29.26 1.28
CA MET A 178 -7.38 29.83 0.06
C MET A 178 -8.42 28.90 -0.61
N ASP A 179 -8.38 27.60 -0.33
CA ASP A 179 -9.40 26.64 -0.77
C ASP A 179 -10.53 26.42 0.25
N LYS A 180 -10.55 27.17 1.38
CA LYS A 180 -11.47 26.96 2.51
C LYS A 180 -12.11 28.26 2.97
N GLU A 181 -12.99 28.81 2.20
CA GLU A 181 -14.08 29.65 2.73
C GLU A 181 -15.28 28.77 3.11
N VAL A 182 -15.17 28.05 4.22
CA VAL A 182 -16.33 27.47 4.92
C VAL A 182 -16.01 27.41 6.40
N PRO A 183 -16.85 28.01 7.29
CA PRO A 183 -16.61 27.99 8.72
C PRO A 183 -16.79 26.57 9.27
N HIS A 184 -15.69 25.94 9.68
CA HIS A 184 -15.74 24.71 10.45
C HIS A 184 -16.31 25.00 11.84
N ARG A 185 -17.45 24.42 12.17
CA ARG A 185 -17.86 24.24 13.57
C ARG A 185 -16.79 23.38 14.24
N LYS A 186 -16.03 24.01 15.15
CA LYS A 186 -15.04 23.32 15.98
C LYS A 186 -15.77 22.33 16.89
N SER A 187 -15.63 21.05 16.65
CA SER A 187 -15.83 20.03 17.67
C SER A 187 -14.78 20.27 18.75
N LYS A 188 -15.21 20.35 20.03
CA LYS A 188 -14.32 20.63 21.17
C LYS A 188 -13.27 19.55 21.45
N ASN A 189 -13.23 18.46 20.68
CA ASN A 189 -12.36 17.31 20.89
C ASN A 189 -11.24 17.13 19.86
N ASP A 190 -11.08 18.05 18.90
CA ASP A 190 -10.06 17.91 17.84
C ASP A 190 -8.75 18.65 18.15
N LYS A 191 -8.20 18.45 19.36
CA LYS A 191 -6.85 18.97 19.68
C LYS A 191 -5.70 18.11 19.17
N SER A 192 -5.97 16.92 18.60
CA SER A 192 -4.92 15.94 18.28
C SER A 192 -4.53 15.85 16.80
N ASP A 193 -5.26 16.40 15.86
CA ASP A 193 -5.06 16.09 14.43
C ASP A 193 -4.34 17.18 13.61
N THR A 194 -4.10 18.37 14.17
CA THR A 194 -3.34 19.44 13.52
C THR A 194 -1.82 19.27 13.61
N SER A 195 -1.34 18.47 14.57
CA SER A 195 0.10 18.20 14.76
C SER A 195 0.69 17.19 13.77
N GLN A 196 -0.15 16.38 13.11
CA GLN A 196 0.33 15.35 12.16
C GLN A 196 0.65 15.87 10.75
N ARG A 197 0.40 17.13 10.45
CA ARG A 197 0.74 17.76 9.14
C ARG A 197 2.06 18.53 9.16
N SER A 198 2.73 18.62 10.30
CA SER A 198 4.03 19.26 10.41
C SER A 198 5.13 18.27 10.02
N VAL A 199 5.94 18.64 9.05
CA VAL A 199 7.14 17.88 8.68
C VAL A 199 8.28 18.34 9.58
N THR A 200 8.51 17.66 10.71
CA THR A 200 9.68 17.87 11.57
C THR A 200 10.86 17.11 11.00
N ALA A 201 12.02 17.77 10.89
CA ALA A 201 13.28 17.12 10.57
C ALA A 201 14.06 16.87 11.87
N SER A 202 14.50 15.64 12.08
CA SER A 202 15.40 15.32 13.19
C SER A 202 16.76 15.99 13.02
N GLU A 203 17.52 16.23 14.09
CA GLU A 203 18.88 16.79 14.03
C GLU A 203 19.79 16.04 13.04
N LYS A 204 19.66 14.72 12.97
CA LYS A 204 20.41 13.89 12.04
C LYS A 204 20.03 14.16 10.57
N GLU A 205 18.75 14.40 10.30
CA GLU A 205 18.29 14.80 8.98
C GLU A 205 18.73 16.22 8.63
N LEU A 206 18.69 17.15 9.59
CA LEU A 206 19.17 18.52 9.41
C LEU A 206 20.67 18.56 9.10
N GLY A 207 21.49 17.79 9.83
CA GLY A 207 22.91 17.62 9.56
C GLY A 207 23.17 17.04 8.17
N ALA A 208 22.37 16.06 7.71
CA ALA A 208 22.44 15.50 6.38
C ALA A 208 22.03 16.51 5.30
N ILE A 209 21.03 17.34 5.54
CA ILE A 209 20.58 18.42 4.66
C ILE A 209 21.69 19.49 4.53
N ALA A 210 22.25 19.97 5.65
CA ALA A 210 23.32 20.96 5.67
C ALA A 210 24.57 20.48 4.91
N SER A 211 25.01 19.25 5.17
CA SER A 211 26.15 18.63 4.49
C SER A 211 25.91 18.48 2.98
N ARG A 212 24.69 18.20 2.58
CA ARG A 212 24.29 17.98 1.19
C ARG A 212 24.11 19.29 0.43
N ASN A 213 23.53 20.31 1.07
CA ASN A 213 23.41 21.66 0.48
C ASN A 213 24.79 22.26 0.20
N LYS A 214 25.76 22.03 1.08
CA LYS A 214 27.16 22.45 0.89
C LYS A 214 27.85 21.77 -0.30
N LYS A 215 27.52 20.50 -0.58
CA LYS A 215 28.00 19.74 -1.76
C LYS A 215 27.22 20.12 -3.03
N TRP A 216 25.95 20.45 -2.88
CA TRP A 216 25.07 20.76 -3.99
C TRP A 216 25.33 22.15 -4.57
N SER A 217 25.51 23.17 -3.72
CA SER A 217 25.91 24.52 -4.17
C SER A 217 27.23 24.51 -4.97
N LYS A 218 28.23 23.74 -4.51
CA LYS A 218 29.48 23.56 -5.24
C LYS A 218 29.33 22.78 -6.56
N ALA A 219 28.33 21.90 -6.69
CA ALA A 219 28.12 21.11 -7.90
C ALA A 219 27.23 21.83 -8.94
N GLN A 220 26.36 22.74 -8.53
CA GLN A 220 25.56 23.58 -9.43
C GLN A 220 26.41 24.65 -10.14
N ASP A 221 27.39 25.26 -9.43
CA ASP A 221 28.24 26.31 -9.99
C ASP A 221 29.23 25.84 -11.06
N GLN A 222 29.35 24.51 -11.26
CA GLN A 222 30.42 23.95 -12.09
C GLN A 222 29.97 23.15 -13.34
N ARG A 223 28.67 23.08 -13.71
CA ARG A 223 28.25 22.21 -14.83
C ARG A 223 27.21 22.83 -15.76
N PRO A 224 27.51 22.95 -17.08
CA PRO A 224 26.51 23.24 -18.10
C PRO A 224 25.45 22.11 -18.15
N GLY A 225 24.16 22.45 -18.15
CA GLY A 225 23.06 21.49 -18.22
C GLY A 225 22.61 20.87 -16.89
N ALA A 226 22.87 21.52 -15.76
CA ALA A 226 22.52 21.06 -14.41
C ALA A 226 21.00 20.92 -14.17
N GLY A 227 20.12 21.57 -14.94
CA GLY A 227 18.67 21.52 -14.77
C GLY A 227 18.08 20.08 -14.83
N ASN A 228 18.62 19.20 -15.66
CA ASN A 228 18.15 17.81 -15.77
C ASN A 228 18.77 16.83 -14.74
N LYS A 229 19.75 17.27 -13.96
CA LYS A 229 20.42 16.45 -12.94
C LYS A 229 19.94 16.74 -11.52
N GLY A 230 19.17 17.79 -11.30
CA GLY A 230 18.60 18.14 -9.99
C GLY A 230 17.76 17.03 -9.36
N SER A 231 17.08 16.23 -10.17
CA SER A 231 16.29 15.09 -9.70
C SER A 231 17.12 13.98 -9.00
N LYS A 232 18.43 13.90 -9.23
CA LYS A 232 19.31 12.94 -8.55
C LYS A 232 19.54 13.27 -7.07
N TYR A 233 19.38 14.50 -6.68
CA TYR A 233 19.65 14.96 -5.31
C TYR A 233 18.39 15.08 -4.46
N THR A 234 17.20 15.04 -5.05
CA THR A 234 15.94 14.99 -4.31
C THR A 234 15.76 13.65 -3.63
N SER A 235 15.47 13.65 -2.35
CA SER A 235 15.20 12.44 -1.58
C SER A 235 14.17 12.71 -0.48
N ASN A 236 13.49 11.67 -0.01
CA ASN A 236 12.53 11.77 1.09
C ASN A 236 13.14 12.25 2.41
N LYS A 237 14.48 12.21 2.54
CA LYS A 237 15.19 12.75 3.71
C LYS A 237 15.31 14.27 3.69
N THR A 238 15.33 14.88 2.49
CA THR A 238 15.63 16.30 2.31
C THR A 238 14.47 17.09 1.74
N HIS A 239 13.51 16.41 1.08
CA HIS A 239 12.40 17.05 0.40
C HIS A 239 11.06 16.44 0.83
N TYR A 240 10.01 17.23 0.71
CA TYR A 240 8.62 16.81 0.89
C TYR A 240 7.73 17.54 -0.13
N SER A 241 6.51 17.05 -0.31
CA SER A 241 5.51 17.77 -1.12
C SER A 241 4.62 18.59 -0.20
N PRO A 242 4.53 19.91 -0.37
CA PRO A 242 3.60 20.73 0.42
C PRO A 242 2.13 20.43 0.09
N THR A 243 1.85 19.99 -1.13
CA THR A 243 0.48 19.60 -1.55
C THR A 243 0.02 18.30 -0.89
N ASP A 244 0.92 17.32 -0.77
CA ASP A 244 0.64 16.03 -0.11
C ASP A 244 1.86 15.60 0.70
N PRO A 245 1.97 16.02 1.97
CA PRO A 245 3.13 15.75 2.82
C PRO A 245 3.37 14.27 3.14
N ASP A 246 2.37 13.41 2.99
CA ASP A 246 2.48 11.97 3.19
C ASP A 246 2.99 11.22 1.96
N ALA A 247 2.91 11.85 0.78
CA ALA A 247 3.44 11.25 -0.44
C ALA A 247 4.96 11.14 -0.39
N ARG A 248 5.50 10.05 -0.91
CA ARG A 248 6.95 9.79 -0.92
C ARG A 248 7.48 9.59 -2.33
N ILE A 249 8.69 10.09 -2.54
CA ILE A 249 9.43 9.84 -3.78
C ILE A 249 9.76 8.35 -3.82
N SER A 250 9.22 7.66 -4.81
CA SER A 250 9.58 6.27 -5.10
C SER A 250 10.29 6.13 -6.42
N VAL A 251 11.21 5.17 -6.48
CA VAL A 251 12.05 4.92 -7.64
C VAL A 251 12.00 3.43 -7.95
N LYS A 252 11.50 3.07 -9.13
CA LYS A 252 11.73 1.74 -9.71
C LYS A 252 12.86 1.81 -10.73
N PRO A 253 13.74 0.80 -10.81
CA PRO A 253 14.80 0.76 -11.82
C PRO A 253 14.23 1.00 -13.22
N GLY A 254 14.87 1.88 -14.00
CA GLY A 254 14.45 2.24 -15.35
C GLY A 254 13.19 3.14 -15.45
N LYS A 255 12.57 3.54 -14.35
CA LYS A 255 11.39 4.44 -14.35
C LYS A 255 11.70 5.80 -13.75
N ALA A 256 10.96 6.82 -14.21
CA ALA A 256 11.03 8.16 -13.65
C ALA A 256 10.59 8.18 -12.18
N ARG A 257 11.22 9.05 -11.37
CA ARG A 257 10.82 9.28 -9.99
C ARG A 257 9.43 9.90 -9.94
N LYS A 258 8.60 9.44 -9.02
CA LYS A 258 7.24 9.94 -8.82
C LYS A 258 6.92 10.00 -7.34
N LEU A 259 6.02 10.90 -6.96
CA LEU A 259 5.40 10.91 -5.64
C LEU A 259 4.26 9.90 -5.62
N ASN A 260 4.41 8.91 -4.76
CA ASN A 260 3.49 7.78 -4.68
C ASN A 260 3.15 7.43 -3.24
N TYR A 261 2.08 6.65 -3.10
CA TYR A 261 1.83 5.73 -2.01
C TYR A 261 2.16 4.31 -2.47
N LEU A 262 2.46 3.42 -1.55
CA LEU A 262 2.62 2.00 -1.81
C LEU A 262 1.33 1.30 -1.41
N SER A 263 0.60 0.76 -2.38
CA SER A 263 -0.54 -0.11 -2.12
C SER A 263 -0.03 -1.51 -1.85
N GLN A 264 -0.33 -2.05 -0.68
CA GLN A 264 -0.12 -3.45 -0.35
C GLN A 264 -1.47 -4.13 -0.37
N LEU A 265 -1.58 -5.26 -1.05
CA LEU A 265 -2.81 -6.04 -1.07
C LEU A 265 -2.54 -7.53 -0.88
N SER A 266 -3.56 -8.22 -0.37
CA SER A 266 -3.65 -9.66 -0.34
C SER A 266 -4.85 -10.12 -1.16
N VAL A 267 -4.67 -11.20 -1.89
CA VAL A 267 -5.70 -11.78 -2.77
C VAL A 267 -5.80 -13.27 -2.49
N ASP A 268 -7.01 -13.75 -2.25
CA ASP A 268 -7.29 -15.19 -2.20
C ASP A 268 -7.11 -15.81 -3.59
N THR A 269 -6.36 -16.90 -3.66
CA THR A 269 -6.00 -17.50 -4.95
C THR A 269 -7.09 -18.35 -5.58
N ALA A 270 -8.21 -18.61 -4.91
CA ALA A 270 -9.31 -19.42 -5.46
C ALA A 270 -10.08 -18.65 -6.55
N HIS A 271 -10.63 -17.50 -6.20
CA HIS A 271 -11.44 -16.67 -7.13
C HIS A 271 -10.96 -15.22 -7.22
N HIS A 272 -9.72 -14.95 -6.84
CA HIS A 272 -9.07 -13.64 -6.95
C HIS A 272 -9.74 -12.53 -6.12
N VAL A 273 -10.44 -12.88 -5.05
CA VAL A 273 -11.05 -11.93 -4.12
C VAL A 273 -9.96 -11.21 -3.34
N ILE A 274 -10.03 -9.88 -3.27
CA ILE A 274 -9.13 -9.08 -2.43
C ILE A 274 -9.53 -9.26 -0.97
N THR A 275 -8.63 -9.81 -0.17
CA THR A 275 -8.84 -10.12 1.25
C THR A 275 -8.28 -9.08 2.20
N ASP A 276 -7.28 -8.31 1.75
CA ASP A 276 -6.78 -7.14 2.47
C ASP A 276 -6.17 -6.12 1.50
N ILE A 277 -6.29 -4.83 1.83
CA ILE A 277 -5.63 -3.75 1.09
C ILE A 277 -5.31 -2.58 2.02
N ARG A 278 -4.10 -2.01 1.88
CA ARG A 278 -3.69 -0.84 2.65
C ARG A 278 -2.66 0.02 1.94
N ALA A 279 -2.73 1.34 2.21
CA ALA A 279 -1.74 2.31 1.77
C ALA A 279 -0.59 2.41 2.78
N TYR A 280 0.64 2.43 2.29
CA TYR A 280 1.85 2.73 3.05
C TYR A 280 2.65 3.84 2.37
N HIS A 281 3.59 4.42 3.10
CA HIS A 281 4.55 5.35 2.52
C HIS A 281 5.45 4.63 1.50
N ALA A 282 5.62 5.23 0.32
CA ALA A 282 6.31 4.58 -0.81
C ALA A 282 7.84 4.55 -0.70
N ASP A 283 8.41 4.99 0.41
CA ASP A 283 9.84 4.88 0.74
C ASP A 283 10.16 3.66 1.63
N GLY A 284 9.14 3.00 2.16
CA GLY A 284 9.26 1.71 2.85
C GLY A 284 9.60 0.57 1.89
N LYS A 285 10.17 -0.50 2.44
CA LYS A 285 10.39 -1.75 1.71
C LYS A 285 9.27 -2.73 1.97
N ASP A 286 8.91 -3.53 0.99
CA ASP A 286 7.84 -4.53 1.09
C ASP A 286 8.05 -5.51 2.25
N ASN A 287 9.28 -5.95 2.47
CA ASN A 287 9.62 -6.86 3.57
C ASN A 287 9.38 -6.26 4.98
N GLN A 288 9.37 -4.94 5.12
CA GLN A 288 9.09 -4.27 6.40
C GLN A 288 7.59 -4.21 6.70
N GLN A 289 6.75 -4.31 5.68
CA GLN A 289 5.29 -4.23 5.80
C GLN A 289 4.63 -5.60 5.99
N LEU A 290 5.35 -6.69 5.66
CA LEU A 290 4.79 -8.04 5.71
C LEU A 290 4.19 -8.40 7.08
N PRO A 291 4.84 -8.15 8.23
CA PRO A 291 4.26 -8.51 9.52
C PRO A 291 2.92 -7.80 9.81
N ASP A 292 2.78 -6.53 9.43
CA ASP A 292 1.53 -5.78 9.61
C ASP A 292 0.41 -6.34 8.74
N ILE A 293 0.71 -6.66 7.47
CA ILE A 293 -0.24 -7.28 6.54
C ILE A 293 -0.70 -8.64 7.06
N VAL A 294 0.25 -9.48 7.48
CA VAL A 294 -0.03 -10.84 7.96
C VAL A 294 -0.92 -10.81 9.20
N ASN A 295 -0.59 -9.97 10.19
CA ASN A 295 -1.36 -9.87 11.41
C ASN A 295 -2.82 -9.43 11.14
N ARG A 296 -3.02 -8.41 10.28
CA ARG A 296 -4.37 -7.96 9.93
C ARG A 296 -5.14 -9.02 9.15
N LEU A 297 -4.50 -9.60 8.15
CA LEU A 297 -5.13 -10.58 7.28
C LEU A 297 -5.52 -11.84 8.07
N GLN A 298 -4.63 -12.33 8.92
CA GLN A 298 -4.89 -13.48 9.76
C GLN A 298 -6.06 -13.25 10.72
N SER A 299 -6.10 -12.07 11.38
CA SER A 299 -7.22 -11.68 12.23
C SER A 299 -8.53 -11.59 11.43
N ARG A 300 -8.50 -11.02 10.22
CA ARG A 300 -9.68 -10.87 9.37
C ARG A 300 -10.20 -12.21 8.87
N LEU A 301 -9.33 -13.10 8.39
CA LEU A 301 -9.73 -14.44 7.95
C LEU A 301 -10.25 -15.28 9.12
N TRP A 302 -9.59 -15.19 10.28
CA TRP A 302 -10.05 -15.88 11.49
C TRP A 302 -11.47 -15.46 11.91
N GLN A 303 -11.78 -14.16 11.86
CA GLN A 303 -13.12 -13.64 12.15
C GLN A 303 -14.18 -14.17 11.17
N GLN A 304 -13.77 -14.60 9.98
CA GLN A 304 -14.61 -15.21 8.96
C GLN A 304 -14.65 -16.75 9.04
N GLY A 305 -14.02 -17.36 10.05
CA GLY A 305 -13.92 -18.81 10.18
C GLY A 305 -12.99 -19.48 9.15
N LEU A 306 -12.11 -18.71 8.51
CA LEU A 306 -11.20 -19.19 7.48
C LEU A 306 -9.79 -19.40 8.03
N TYR A 307 -9.11 -20.46 7.56
CA TYR A 307 -7.76 -20.82 7.94
C TYR A 307 -6.78 -20.55 6.81
N TRP A 308 -5.74 -19.79 7.14
CA TRP A 308 -4.67 -19.47 6.21
C TRP A 308 -3.46 -20.37 6.46
N GLU A 309 -2.95 -21.02 5.41
CA GLU A 309 -1.78 -21.90 5.47
C GLU A 309 -0.61 -21.40 4.65
N ASN A 310 -0.86 -20.96 3.41
CA ASN A 310 0.18 -20.66 2.43
C ASN A 310 0.26 -19.15 2.14
N CYS A 311 1.40 -18.55 2.45
CA CYS A 311 1.74 -17.18 2.11
C CYS A 311 2.63 -17.14 0.87
N VAL A 312 2.14 -16.55 -0.20
CA VAL A 312 2.85 -16.43 -1.48
C VAL A 312 3.12 -14.96 -1.75
N ALA A 313 4.39 -14.58 -1.90
CA ALA A 313 4.76 -13.20 -2.23
C ALA A 313 5.99 -13.14 -3.15
N ASP A 314 6.33 -11.94 -3.63
CA ASP A 314 7.50 -11.76 -4.49
C ASP A 314 8.81 -11.65 -3.68
N THR A 315 9.93 -11.51 -4.39
CA THR A 315 11.27 -11.38 -3.79
C THR A 315 11.45 -10.11 -2.95
N GLY A 316 10.60 -9.09 -3.13
CA GLY A 316 10.62 -7.86 -2.34
C GLY A 316 10.32 -8.09 -0.85
N TYR A 317 9.58 -9.15 -0.54
CA TYR A 317 9.22 -9.55 0.83
C TYR A 317 10.25 -10.46 1.50
N SER A 318 11.29 -10.88 0.77
CA SER A 318 12.32 -11.81 1.24
C SER A 318 13.15 -11.22 2.38
N SER A 319 13.11 -11.86 3.53
CA SER A 319 14.10 -11.69 4.62
C SER A 319 14.05 -12.89 5.55
N GLY A 320 15.17 -13.22 6.22
CA GLY A 320 15.18 -14.29 7.20
C GLY A 320 14.23 -14.05 8.37
N GLU A 321 14.07 -12.80 8.77
CA GLU A 321 13.11 -12.38 9.81
C GLU A 321 11.66 -12.66 9.40
N ASN A 322 11.31 -12.39 8.13
CA ASN A 322 9.97 -12.66 7.63
C ASN A 322 9.69 -14.17 7.52
N TYR A 323 10.68 -14.97 7.15
CA TYR A 323 10.50 -16.43 7.12
C TYR A 323 10.25 -16.97 8.52
N ALA A 324 11.05 -16.56 9.51
CA ALA A 324 10.86 -16.95 10.89
C ALA A 324 9.52 -16.47 11.45
N PHE A 325 9.14 -15.23 11.14
CA PHE A 325 7.84 -14.68 11.54
C PHE A 325 6.68 -15.49 10.95
N LEU A 326 6.69 -15.80 9.65
CA LEU A 326 5.64 -16.59 9.02
C LEU A 326 5.55 -17.99 9.64
N GLU A 327 6.68 -18.64 9.93
CA GLU A 327 6.70 -19.95 10.59
C GLU A 327 6.13 -19.87 12.03
N THR A 328 6.42 -18.81 12.79
CA THR A 328 5.81 -18.58 14.11
C THR A 328 4.29 -18.36 14.04
N GLN A 329 3.79 -17.82 12.93
CA GLN A 329 2.35 -17.69 12.67
C GLN A 329 1.70 -18.98 12.13
N GLY A 330 2.46 -20.08 12.00
CA GLY A 330 1.98 -21.35 11.44
C GLY A 330 1.83 -21.32 9.91
N LEU A 331 2.42 -20.33 9.22
CA LEU A 331 2.27 -20.14 7.79
C LEU A 331 3.46 -20.71 7.01
N GLN A 332 3.16 -21.40 5.92
CA GLN A 332 4.17 -21.84 4.95
C GLN A 332 4.49 -20.69 3.98
N SER A 333 5.74 -20.24 3.99
CA SER A 333 6.20 -19.18 3.09
C SER A 333 6.62 -19.74 1.73
N PHE A 334 6.11 -19.16 0.65
CA PHE A 334 6.55 -19.38 -0.73
C PHE A 334 7.05 -18.05 -1.32
N ILE A 335 8.11 -17.52 -0.71
CA ILE A 335 8.70 -16.22 -1.07
C ILE A 335 10.11 -16.47 -1.61
N PRO A 336 10.38 -16.26 -2.91
CA PRO A 336 11.72 -16.48 -3.48
C PRO A 336 12.76 -15.60 -2.80
N PRO A 337 13.97 -16.10 -2.53
CA PRO A 337 15.03 -15.30 -1.93
C PRO A 337 15.51 -14.20 -2.88
N HIS A 338 15.97 -13.09 -2.31
CA HIS A 338 16.58 -12.02 -3.07
C HIS A 338 18.02 -12.43 -3.45
N GLY A 339 18.24 -12.74 -4.71
CA GLY A 339 19.52 -13.24 -5.20
C GLY A 339 19.81 -14.69 -4.76
N THR A 340 21.08 -15.09 -4.90
CA THR A 340 21.53 -16.43 -4.50
C THR A 340 21.93 -16.45 -3.04
N TYR A 341 21.24 -17.23 -2.25
CA TYR A 341 21.63 -17.49 -0.85
C TYR A 341 22.85 -18.41 -0.81
N LYS A 342 23.90 -17.99 -0.14
CA LYS A 342 25.17 -18.73 -0.08
C LYS A 342 25.42 -19.47 1.25
N GLY A 343 24.60 -19.24 2.28
CA GLY A 343 24.71 -19.91 3.59
C GLY A 343 26.01 -19.67 4.36
N GLY A 344 27.04 -19.11 3.72
CA GLY A 344 28.40 -18.89 4.24
C GLY A 344 29.41 -18.71 3.12
N PRO A 345 30.71 -18.62 3.41
CA PRO A 345 31.76 -18.57 2.40
C PRO A 345 31.81 -19.88 1.60
N THR A 346 32.18 -19.80 0.32
CA THR A 346 32.36 -20.96 -0.54
C THR A 346 33.47 -21.88 0.04
N ASP A 347 33.28 -23.18 -0.05
CA ASP A 347 34.20 -24.21 0.44
C ASP A 347 34.28 -24.31 1.99
N PHE A 348 33.43 -23.65 2.74
CA PHE A 348 33.31 -23.79 4.21
C PHE A 348 32.14 -24.69 4.56
N ILE A 349 32.37 -25.70 5.39
CA ILE A 349 31.36 -26.65 5.83
C ILE A 349 30.80 -26.17 7.18
N TYR A 350 29.47 -26.02 7.26
CA TYR A 350 28.78 -25.66 8.49
C TYR A 350 28.43 -26.90 9.31
N ASN A 351 28.76 -26.87 10.58
CA ASN A 351 28.33 -27.84 11.58
C ASN A 351 27.19 -27.23 12.39
N GLU A 352 25.98 -27.78 12.24
CA GLU A 352 24.78 -27.25 12.88
C GLU A 352 24.75 -27.54 14.40
N ILE A 353 25.31 -28.69 14.83
CA ILE A 353 25.31 -29.10 16.24
C ILE A 353 26.19 -28.18 17.08
N GLU A 354 27.39 -27.87 16.60
CA GLU A 354 28.36 -27.02 17.33
C GLU A 354 28.31 -25.56 16.94
N ASP A 355 27.41 -25.18 16.02
CA ASP A 355 27.29 -23.82 15.48
C ASP A 355 28.64 -23.21 15.05
N ASN A 356 29.43 -23.97 14.27
CA ASN A 356 30.72 -23.55 13.75
C ASN A 356 30.89 -23.87 12.27
N TYR A 357 31.95 -23.34 11.67
CA TYR A 357 32.35 -23.65 10.29
C TYR A 357 33.73 -24.33 10.26
N THR A 358 33.87 -25.32 9.42
CA THR A 358 35.18 -25.91 9.10
C THR A 358 35.68 -25.30 7.80
N CYS A 359 36.87 -24.71 7.80
CA CYS A 359 37.49 -24.13 6.58
C CYS A 359 38.08 -25.22 5.69
N PRO A 360 38.45 -24.91 4.41
CA PRO A 360 39.05 -25.90 3.51
C PRO A 360 40.35 -26.57 3.99
N GLN A 361 41.02 -26.02 5.00
CA GLN A 361 42.18 -26.60 5.67
C GLN A 361 41.81 -27.39 6.95
N GLY A 362 40.55 -27.76 7.12
CA GLY A 362 40.11 -28.53 8.28
C GLY A 362 40.10 -27.78 9.60
N LYS A 363 40.30 -26.46 9.64
CA LYS A 363 40.33 -25.67 10.87
C LYS A 363 38.93 -25.15 11.22
N VAL A 364 38.55 -25.30 12.48
CA VAL A 364 37.28 -24.84 13.02
C VAL A 364 37.26 -23.31 13.18
N ILE A 365 36.21 -22.69 12.69
CA ILE A 365 35.93 -21.27 12.86
C ILE A 365 34.70 -21.13 13.76
N PRO A 366 34.89 -20.80 15.02
CA PRO A 366 33.81 -20.79 16.00
C PRO A 366 32.87 -19.61 15.79
N PHE A 367 31.65 -19.78 16.28
CA PHE A 367 30.71 -18.70 16.50
C PHE A 367 31.31 -17.71 17.54
N THR A 368 31.09 -16.41 17.29
CA THR A 368 31.64 -15.35 18.16
C THR A 368 30.52 -14.55 18.85
N LYS A 369 29.57 -14.05 18.06
CA LYS A 369 28.49 -13.21 18.59
C LYS A 369 27.31 -13.06 17.63
N ILE A 370 26.17 -12.66 18.17
CA ILE A 370 25.04 -12.17 17.42
C ILE A 370 25.09 -10.63 17.44
N PHE A 371 24.81 -10.01 16.31
CA PHE A 371 24.72 -8.56 16.20
C PHE A 371 23.66 -8.16 15.17
N SER A 372 23.14 -6.94 15.31
CA SER A 372 22.28 -6.32 14.29
C SER A 372 23.15 -5.52 13.33
N ASP A 373 23.03 -5.79 12.04
CA ASP A 373 23.70 -5.03 10.99
C ASP A 373 23.15 -3.60 10.99
N TYR A 374 23.99 -2.61 11.26
CA TYR A 374 23.59 -1.20 11.41
C TYR A 374 22.97 -0.61 10.13
N ARG A 375 23.27 -1.19 8.95
CA ARG A 375 22.79 -0.73 7.65
C ARG A 375 21.43 -1.32 7.29
N THR A 376 21.18 -2.58 7.66
CA THR A 376 19.98 -3.31 7.27
C THR A 376 19.03 -3.59 8.44
N GLY A 377 19.48 -3.44 9.68
CA GLY A 377 18.74 -3.80 10.90
C GLY A 377 18.64 -5.32 11.13
N THR A 378 19.11 -6.15 10.19
CA THR A 378 18.94 -7.60 10.25
C THR A 378 19.89 -8.24 11.26
N LYS A 379 19.42 -9.25 12.00
CA LYS A 379 20.24 -10.04 12.91
C LYS A 379 21.17 -10.97 12.15
N LYS A 380 22.44 -10.98 12.54
CA LYS A 380 23.50 -11.80 11.97
C LYS A 380 24.30 -12.52 13.05
N LYS A 381 24.80 -13.71 12.71
CA LYS A 381 25.81 -14.44 13.47
C LYS A 381 27.18 -14.15 12.87
N GLU A 382 28.17 -13.82 13.70
CA GLU A 382 29.55 -13.61 13.32
C GLU A 382 30.37 -14.85 13.68
N TYR A 383 31.19 -15.28 12.73
CA TYR A 383 32.17 -16.36 12.90
C TYR A 383 33.56 -15.81 12.65
N ARG A 384 34.51 -16.16 13.54
CA ARG A 384 35.84 -15.58 13.48
C ARG A 384 36.90 -16.63 13.83
N ALA A 385 37.87 -16.81 12.93
CA ALA A 385 39.06 -17.60 13.20
C ALA A 385 40.02 -16.85 14.10
N ARG A 386 40.79 -17.56 14.91
CA ARG A 386 41.87 -16.95 15.67
C ARG A 386 43.05 -16.58 14.73
N LYS A 387 43.71 -15.45 14.94
CA LYS A 387 44.76 -14.94 14.04
C LYS A 387 45.84 -15.97 13.73
N HIS A 388 46.38 -16.68 14.76
CA HIS A 388 47.44 -17.66 14.57
C HIS A 388 47.03 -18.82 13.61
N VAL A 389 45.77 -19.15 13.52
CA VAL A 389 45.29 -20.20 12.63
C VAL A 389 45.37 -19.76 11.15
N CYS A 390 45.19 -18.48 10.86
CA CYS A 390 45.15 -17.96 9.50
C CYS A 390 46.48 -17.39 9.02
N ILE A 391 47.42 -17.03 9.90
CA ILE A 391 48.71 -16.40 9.56
C ILE A 391 49.59 -17.39 8.77
N ALA A 392 49.73 -18.62 9.25
CA ALA A 392 50.53 -19.69 8.64
C ALA A 392 49.76 -20.55 7.62
N CYS A 393 48.56 -20.12 7.20
CA CYS A 393 47.70 -20.91 6.30
C CYS A 393 48.19 -20.80 4.85
N PRO A 394 48.42 -21.92 4.14
CA PRO A 394 48.85 -21.91 2.74
C PRO A 394 47.80 -21.29 1.80
N LEU A 395 46.54 -21.33 2.17
CA LEU A 395 45.45 -20.71 1.39
C LEU A 395 45.16 -19.23 1.80
N LYS A 396 46.03 -18.60 2.58
CA LYS A 396 45.81 -17.24 3.09
C LYS A 396 45.52 -16.26 1.97
N THR A 397 46.30 -16.22 0.93
CA THR A 397 46.18 -15.29 -0.21
C THR A 397 44.87 -15.47 -0.99
N ARG A 398 44.33 -16.70 -1.05
CA ARG A 398 43.07 -17.02 -1.72
C ARG A 398 41.87 -16.78 -0.80
N CYS A 399 42.03 -16.97 0.52
CA CYS A 399 40.97 -16.97 1.48
C CYS A 399 40.74 -15.58 2.14
N LEU A 400 41.77 -14.78 2.30
CA LEU A 400 41.76 -13.49 2.99
C LEU A 400 41.98 -12.33 2.00
N GLY A 401 41.36 -11.16 2.32
CA GLY A 401 41.69 -9.92 1.62
C GLY A 401 43.09 -9.41 1.96
N LYS A 402 43.64 -8.49 1.14
CA LYS A 402 45.04 -8.00 1.20
C LYS A 402 45.51 -7.58 2.59
N SER A 403 44.66 -6.96 3.41
CA SER A 403 44.97 -6.45 4.76
C SER A 403 44.50 -7.35 5.90
N ALA A 404 43.79 -8.42 5.61
CA ALA A 404 43.15 -9.25 6.66
C ALA A 404 44.18 -10.29 7.21
N GLN A 405 44.21 -10.42 8.52
CA GLN A 405 45.07 -11.38 9.24
C GLN A 405 44.31 -12.61 9.74
N GLU A 406 43.00 -12.58 9.70
CA GLU A 406 42.14 -13.64 10.17
C GLU A 406 40.87 -13.74 9.30
N LYS A 407 40.24 -14.90 9.23
CA LYS A 407 38.96 -15.07 8.55
C LYS A 407 37.84 -14.65 9.50
N LYS A 408 37.08 -13.65 9.05
CA LYS A 408 35.89 -13.14 9.71
C LYS A 408 34.78 -13.01 8.67
N PHE A 409 33.61 -13.54 8.98
CA PHE A 409 32.42 -13.40 8.13
C PHE A 409 31.14 -13.45 8.98
N SER A 410 30.04 -13.02 8.40
CA SER A 410 28.74 -13.07 9.03
C SER A 410 27.72 -13.72 8.11
N VAL A 411 26.82 -14.47 8.71
CA VAL A 411 25.65 -15.09 8.04
C VAL A 411 24.38 -14.61 8.72
N THR A 412 23.25 -14.81 8.07
CA THR A 412 21.94 -14.49 8.69
C THR A 412 21.74 -15.30 9.96
N TYR A 413 21.11 -14.70 10.99
CA TYR A 413 20.70 -15.42 12.19
C TYR A 413 19.66 -16.49 11.88
N TYR A 414 18.79 -16.21 10.93
CA TYR A 414 17.65 -17.04 10.51
C TYR A 414 18.03 -18.01 9.38
N ARG A 415 19.16 -18.71 9.54
CA ARG A 415 19.66 -19.63 8.51
C ARG A 415 18.72 -20.79 8.26
N ALA A 416 18.24 -21.43 9.30
CA ALA A 416 17.39 -22.61 9.20
C ALA A 416 16.06 -22.30 8.48
N GLU A 417 15.41 -21.19 8.84
CA GLU A 417 14.17 -20.71 8.21
C GLU A 417 14.40 -20.37 6.75
N TYR A 418 15.54 -19.74 6.46
CA TYR A 418 15.93 -19.39 5.10
C TYR A 418 16.09 -20.63 4.23
N GLU A 419 16.81 -21.66 4.72
CA GLU A 419 17.04 -22.92 4.01
C GLU A 419 15.72 -23.71 3.82
N ARG A 420 14.85 -23.76 4.85
CA ARG A 420 13.52 -24.37 4.74
C ARG A 420 12.67 -23.70 3.66
N ASN A 421 12.66 -22.35 3.65
CA ASN A 421 11.91 -21.62 2.62
C ASN A 421 12.48 -21.87 1.21
N ILE A 422 13.82 -21.88 1.02
CA ILE A 422 14.44 -22.17 -0.27
C ILE A 422 14.05 -23.59 -0.75
N LYS A 423 14.07 -24.58 0.14
CA LYS A 423 13.65 -25.94 -0.18
C LYS A 423 12.19 -25.97 -0.65
N ARG A 424 11.29 -25.26 0.03
CA ARG A 424 9.87 -25.14 -0.36
C ARG A 424 9.73 -24.46 -1.73
N VAL A 425 10.36 -23.32 -1.94
CA VAL A 425 10.27 -22.54 -3.20
C VAL A 425 10.79 -23.35 -4.40
N ASN A 426 11.86 -24.15 -4.22
CA ASN A 426 12.43 -24.97 -5.28
C ASN A 426 11.68 -26.29 -5.54
N SER A 427 10.74 -26.66 -4.68
CA SER A 427 9.90 -27.84 -4.86
C SER A 427 8.94 -27.70 -6.07
N PRO A 428 8.35 -28.80 -6.55
CA PRO A 428 7.28 -28.72 -7.57
C PRO A 428 6.12 -27.81 -7.12
N GLN A 429 5.71 -27.92 -5.85
CA GLN A 429 4.69 -27.04 -5.25
C GLN A 429 5.13 -25.57 -5.27
N GLY A 430 6.38 -25.25 -4.92
CA GLY A 430 6.90 -23.89 -4.93
C GLY A 430 6.88 -23.26 -6.32
N ARG A 431 7.21 -24.02 -7.36
CA ARG A 431 7.10 -23.57 -8.76
C ARG A 431 5.65 -23.28 -9.15
N TYR A 432 4.72 -24.16 -8.76
CA TYR A 432 3.30 -23.94 -8.96
C TYR A 432 2.82 -22.67 -8.23
N MET A 433 3.16 -22.48 -6.96
CA MET A 433 2.79 -21.32 -6.14
C MET A 433 3.32 -20.01 -6.74
N LYS A 434 4.53 -20.01 -7.30
CA LYS A 434 5.08 -18.84 -8.02
C LYS A 434 4.21 -18.46 -9.22
N GLY A 435 3.82 -19.40 -10.05
CA GLY A 435 2.92 -19.18 -11.18
C GLY A 435 1.53 -18.72 -10.71
N LYS A 436 0.99 -19.36 -9.67
CA LYS A 436 -0.29 -19.00 -9.07
C LYS A 436 -0.32 -17.56 -8.57
N ARG A 437 0.77 -17.09 -7.91
CA ARG A 437 0.87 -15.69 -7.49
C ARG A 437 0.75 -14.74 -8.68
N GLN A 438 1.55 -14.96 -9.73
CA GLN A 438 1.54 -14.09 -10.91
C GLN A 438 0.17 -14.02 -11.56
N SER A 439 -0.48 -15.16 -11.77
CA SER A 439 -1.81 -15.24 -12.37
C SER A 439 -2.92 -14.65 -11.48
N THR A 440 -2.67 -14.47 -10.17
CA THR A 440 -3.64 -13.92 -9.21
C THR A 440 -3.47 -12.41 -9.04
N VAL A 441 -2.31 -11.93 -8.61
CA VAL A 441 -2.16 -10.52 -8.19
C VAL A 441 -1.96 -9.55 -9.34
N GLU A 442 -1.30 -9.95 -10.43
CA GLU A 442 -1.04 -9.06 -11.56
C GLU A 442 -2.33 -8.61 -12.27
N PRO A 443 -3.29 -9.51 -12.59
CA PRO A 443 -4.59 -9.11 -13.15
C PRO A 443 -5.41 -8.23 -12.20
N VAL A 444 -5.37 -8.50 -10.89
CA VAL A 444 -6.07 -7.69 -9.88
C VAL A 444 -5.52 -6.27 -9.88
N PHE A 445 -4.20 -6.08 -9.76
CA PHE A 445 -3.61 -4.75 -9.85
C PHE A 445 -3.87 -4.07 -11.20
N GLY A 446 -3.82 -4.82 -12.29
CA GLY A 446 -4.17 -4.32 -13.62
C GLY A 446 -5.58 -3.75 -13.64
N THR A 447 -6.55 -4.49 -13.14
CA THR A 447 -7.95 -4.08 -13.06
C THR A 447 -8.15 -2.86 -12.15
N LEU A 448 -7.60 -2.88 -10.94
CA LEU A 448 -7.68 -1.76 -9.98
C LEU A 448 -7.13 -0.46 -10.57
N THR A 449 -5.97 -0.54 -11.23
CA THR A 449 -5.28 0.66 -11.73
C THR A 449 -5.82 1.17 -13.06
N GLN A 450 -6.29 0.30 -13.94
CA GLN A 450 -6.77 0.70 -15.26
C GLN A 450 -8.27 1.00 -15.30
N PHE A 451 -9.07 0.25 -14.53
CA PHE A 451 -10.53 0.26 -14.67
C PHE A 451 -11.28 0.66 -13.39
N MET A 452 -10.60 0.78 -12.24
CA MET A 452 -11.26 1.03 -10.95
C MET A 452 -10.61 2.19 -10.16
N GLY A 453 -10.24 3.25 -10.84
CA GLY A 453 -9.86 4.52 -10.25
C GLY A 453 -8.54 4.54 -9.46
N MET A 454 -7.80 3.43 -9.34
CA MET A 454 -6.60 3.36 -8.49
C MET A 454 -5.30 3.76 -9.22
N ARG A 455 -5.39 4.36 -10.41
CA ARG A 455 -4.21 4.85 -11.14
C ARG A 455 -3.55 6.04 -10.44
N LYS A 456 -4.36 6.89 -9.80
CA LYS A 456 -3.94 8.08 -9.07
C LYS A 456 -4.88 8.32 -7.90
N ILE A 457 -4.31 8.59 -6.72
CA ILE A 457 -5.07 9.07 -5.56
C ILE A 457 -5.42 10.55 -5.81
N ASN A 458 -6.70 10.90 -5.73
CA ASN A 458 -7.17 12.29 -5.93
C ASN A 458 -7.35 13.07 -4.63
N THR A 459 -7.17 12.41 -3.52
CA THR A 459 -7.24 12.97 -2.17
C THR A 459 -5.83 13.18 -1.61
N ILE A 460 -5.70 13.87 -0.49
CA ILE A 460 -4.44 14.22 0.16
C ILE A 460 -4.30 13.44 1.46
N GLY A 461 -3.11 12.91 1.71
CA GLY A 461 -2.73 12.21 2.93
C GLY A 461 -3.01 10.71 2.92
N ILE A 462 -2.23 9.97 3.69
CA ILE A 462 -2.27 8.49 3.74
C ILE A 462 -3.60 7.94 4.24
N LYS A 463 -4.27 8.65 5.16
CA LYS A 463 -5.61 8.25 5.65
C LYS A 463 -6.63 8.25 4.51
N GLN A 464 -6.60 9.28 3.64
CA GLN A 464 -7.49 9.36 2.49
C GLN A 464 -7.09 8.37 1.39
N ALA A 465 -5.79 8.12 1.19
CA ALA A 465 -5.30 7.10 0.28
C ALA A 465 -5.84 5.71 0.66
N ASN A 466 -5.89 5.38 1.96
CA ASN A 466 -6.50 4.15 2.45
C ASN A 466 -7.97 4.03 2.08
N LYS A 467 -8.76 5.11 2.24
CA LYS A 467 -10.19 5.11 1.85
C LYS A 467 -10.37 4.84 0.35
N VAL A 468 -9.54 5.47 -0.48
CA VAL A 468 -9.55 5.24 -1.93
C VAL A 468 -9.23 3.79 -2.26
N MET A 469 -8.22 3.21 -1.63
CA MET A 469 -7.83 1.81 -1.85
C MET A 469 -8.93 0.84 -1.42
N HIS A 470 -9.54 1.06 -0.24
CA HIS A 470 -10.68 0.25 0.19
C HIS A 470 -11.86 0.34 -0.79
N LEU A 471 -12.26 1.55 -1.23
CA LEU A 471 -13.35 1.70 -2.19
C LEU A 471 -13.08 1.01 -3.53
N SER A 472 -11.84 1.10 -4.02
CA SER A 472 -11.44 0.40 -5.25
C SER A 472 -11.50 -1.13 -5.07
N ALA A 473 -11.05 -1.65 -3.93
CA ALA A 473 -11.11 -3.07 -3.63
C ALA A 473 -12.55 -3.58 -3.41
N ILE A 474 -13.40 -2.79 -2.74
CA ILE A 474 -14.84 -3.08 -2.60
C ILE A 474 -15.49 -3.19 -3.97
N ALA A 475 -15.26 -2.20 -4.86
CA ALA A 475 -15.79 -2.21 -6.22
C ALA A 475 -15.30 -3.42 -7.02
N TYR A 476 -14.04 -3.82 -6.85
CA TYR A 476 -13.49 -5.02 -7.45
C TYR A 476 -14.19 -6.30 -6.98
N ASN A 477 -14.34 -6.47 -5.68
CA ASN A 477 -14.97 -7.65 -5.08
C ASN A 477 -16.47 -7.76 -5.40
N LEU A 478 -17.14 -6.66 -5.74
CA LEU A 478 -18.56 -6.62 -6.14
C LEU A 478 -18.79 -6.89 -7.64
N LYS A 479 -17.75 -6.78 -8.47
CA LYS A 479 -17.83 -6.97 -9.92
C LYS A 479 -17.57 -8.42 -10.33
#